data_b53e9beb44fe4e1fb0b83c517854971b
#
_entry.id   b53e9beb44fe4e1fb0b83c517854971b
#
_cell.length_a   1.000
_cell.length_b   1.000
_cell.length_c   1.000
_cell.angle_alpha   90.00
_cell.angle_beta   90.00
_cell.angle_gamma   90.00
#
_symmetry.space_group_name_H-M   'P 1'
#
loop_
_entity.id
_entity.type
_entity.pdbx_description
1 polymer ?
#
loop_
_entity_poly.entity_id
_entity_poly.type
_entity_poly.pdbx_seq_one_letter_code
_entity_poly.pdbx_strand_id
1 'polypeptide(L)'
;MKLFTLVFISLVFLCDHVFGQNPPPGPLTHTFSIVARDSLSGEMGVAVQSHWFSVGTIVTWAEAGVGAVATQSFANPAFGPEGLALLKSDKTAQKALNLLIAADDGRDFRQLAIVDSKGNVATWTGPKCIADAGHITGEQFSVQANMMLNDRIWPAMAKAYREGEGDLADRLIAALEAAQDAGGDIRGKQSAAI
;
A
#
# COMPACT_ATOMS: atom_id res chain seq x y z
N MET A 1 51.62 22.93 52.28
CA MET A 1 50.84 23.52 51.22
C MET A 1 50.57 22.41 50.19
N LYS A 2 49.39 21.79 50.21
CA LYS A 2 49.01 20.71 49.29
C LYS A 2 48.04 21.30 48.23
N LEU A 3 48.50 21.29 46.99
CA LEU A 3 47.74 21.79 45.84
C LEU A 3 46.71 20.69 45.42
N PHE A 4 45.43 20.96 45.59
CA PHE A 4 44.34 20.09 45.08
C PHE A 4 44.06 20.45 43.64
N THR A 5 44.44 19.55 42.74
CA THR A 5 44.04 19.67 41.32
C THR A 5 42.64 19.11 41.15
N LEU A 6 41.67 19.98 40.87
CA LEU A 6 40.30 19.60 40.50
C LEU A 6 40.30 19.16 39.05
N VAL A 7 40.05 17.88 38.80
CA VAL A 7 39.80 17.37 37.44
C VAL A 7 38.31 17.51 37.15
N PHE A 8 37.95 18.43 36.26
CA PHE A 8 36.61 18.53 35.76
C PHE A 8 36.42 17.46 34.65
N ILE A 9 35.70 16.41 34.93
CA ILE A 9 35.25 15.45 33.94
C ILE A 9 33.98 16.01 33.30
N SER A 10 34.09 16.59 32.15
CA SER A 10 32.93 16.94 31.29
C SER A 10 32.36 15.67 30.74
N LEU A 11 31.25 15.24 31.33
CA LEU A 11 30.41 14.19 30.77
C LEU A 11 29.61 14.80 29.61
N VAL A 12 30.10 14.65 28.40
CA VAL A 12 29.35 14.98 27.19
C VAL A 12 28.27 13.91 27.02
N PHE A 13 27.05 14.20 27.42
CA PHE A 13 25.89 13.43 27.02
C PHE A 13 25.69 13.62 25.52
N LEU A 14 26.16 12.66 24.74
CA LEU A 14 25.67 12.45 23.38
C LEU A 14 24.20 12.01 23.49
N CYS A 15 23.31 13.00 23.49
CA CYS A 15 21.91 12.76 23.27
C CYS A 15 21.77 12.43 21.77
N ASP A 16 21.84 11.16 21.42
CA ASP A 16 21.39 10.71 20.11
C ASP A 16 19.92 11.12 19.98
N HIS A 17 19.72 12.24 19.29
CA HIS A 17 18.40 12.63 18.83
C HIS A 17 17.96 11.55 17.85
N VAL A 18 17.26 10.55 18.35
CA VAL A 18 16.38 9.72 17.52
C VAL A 18 15.34 10.68 16.97
N PHE A 19 15.68 11.30 15.84
CA PHE A 19 14.70 12.01 15.01
C PHE A 19 13.71 10.95 14.57
N GLY A 20 12.62 10.81 15.30
CA GLY A 20 11.45 10.09 14.83
C GLY A 20 11.08 10.74 13.50
N GLN A 21 11.26 10.01 12.39
CA GLN A 21 10.84 10.51 11.10
C GLN A 21 9.36 10.83 11.21
N ASN A 22 9.01 12.09 11.03
CA ASN A 22 7.61 12.48 10.92
C ASN A 22 7.03 11.78 9.69
N PRO A 23 5.77 11.33 9.78
CA PRO A 23 5.13 10.78 8.60
C PRO A 23 5.16 11.82 7.47
N PRO A 24 5.32 11.38 6.21
CA PRO A 24 5.37 12.29 5.07
C PRO A 24 4.02 13.00 4.91
N PRO A 25 4.00 14.19 4.31
CA PRO A 25 2.74 14.85 3.97
C PRO A 25 1.94 13.98 2.99
N GLY A 26 0.65 13.93 3.17
CA GLY A 26 -0.28 13.18 2.32
C GLY A 26 -1.49 12.68 3.10
N PRO A 27 -2.57 12.30 2.40
CA PRO A 27 -3.74 11.75 3.04
C PRO A 27 -3.42 10.40 3.69
N LEU A 28 -3.80 10.23 4.95
CA LEU A 28 -3.66 8.99 5.70
C LEU A 28 -4.86 8.08 5.40
N THR A 29 -4.75 7.27 4.37
CA THR A 29 -5.80 6.34 3.95
C THR A 29 -5.57 4.95 4.52
N HIS A 30 -6.26 4.66 5.60
CA HIS A 30 -6.30 3.33 6.21
C HIS A 30 -7.27 2.48 5.41
N THR A 31 -6.79 1.40 4.82
CA THR A 31 -7.45 0.91 3.61
C THR A 31 -7.14 -0.55 3.39
N PHE A 32 -8.07 -1.27 2.81
CA PHE A 32 -7.77 -2.49 2.10
C PHE A 32 -8.16 -2.37 0.63
N SER A 33 -7.31 -2.89 -0.23
CA SER A 33 -7.49 -2.80 -1.67
C SER A 33 -6.93 -4.03 -2.40
N ILE A 34 -7.30 -4.15 -3.65
CA ILE A 34 -6.81 -5.17 -4.56
C ILE A 34 -6.53 -4.55 -5.92
N VAL A 35 -5.42 -4.93 -6.55
CA VAL A 35 -5.17 -4.73 -7.98
C VAL A 35 -5.14 -6.09 -8.64
N ALA A 36 -5.76 -6.24 -9.80
CA ALA A 36 -5.78 -7.52 -10.48
C ALA A 36 -5.89 -7.37 -12.00
N ARG A 37 -5.47 -8.43 -12.71
CA ARG A 37 -5.70 -8.65 -14.12
C ARG A 37 -6.35 -10.03 -14.31
N ASP A 38 -7.41 -10.10 -15.09
CA ASP A 38 -7.99 -11.37 -15.50
C ASP A 38 -7.15 -11.98 -16.63
N SER A 39 -6.73 -13.23 -16.46
CA SER A 39 -5.84 -13.91 -17.41
C SER A 39 -6.53 -14.28 -18.73
N LEU A 40 -7.86 -14.42 -18.72
CA LEU A 40 -8.63 -14.83 -19.90
C LEU A 40 -9.09 -13.63 -20.73
N SER A 41 -9.72 -12.64 -20.08
CA SER A 41 -10.23 -11.44 -20.76
C SER A 41 -9.16 -10.39 -21.00
N GLY A 42 -8.11 -10.36 -20.15
CA GLY A 42 -7.10 -9.29 -20.14
C GLY A 42 -7.58 -8.02 -19.43
N GLU A 43 -8.78 -8.01 -18.89
CA GLU A 43 -9.29 -6.89 -18.09
C GLU A 43 -8.41 -6.64 -16.87
N MET A 44 -8.26 -5.39 -16.50
CA MET A 44 -7.50 -4.95 -15.34
C MET A 44 -8.36 -4.06 -14.47
N GLY A 45 -8.24 -4.24 -13.16
CA GLY A 45 -9.05 -3.50 -12.21
C GLY A 45 -8.32 -3.22 -10.90
N VAL A 46 -8.88 -2.28 -10.17
CA VAL A 46 -8.48 -1.94 -8.81
C VAL A 46 -9.73 -1.67 -8.00
N ALA A 47 -9.82 -2.29 -6.82
CA ALA A 47 -10.91 -2.04 -5.89
C ALA A 47 -10.39 -1.68 -4.51
N VAL A 48 -11.12 -0.84 -3.79
CA VAL A 48 -10.71 -0.30 -2.50
C VAL A 48 -11.89 -0.04 -1.57
N GLN A 49 -11.68 -0.22 -0.27
CA GLN A 49 -12.56 0.28 0.80
C GLN A 49 -11.70 0.96 1.86
N SER A 50 -12.24 2.02 2.45
CA SER A 50 -11.58 2.79 3.51
C SER A 50 -12.58 3.51 4.41
N HIS A 51 -12.15 3.83 5.63
CA HIS A 51 -12.76 4.87 6.44
C HIS A 51 -12.19 6.25 6.08
N TRP A 52 -12.30 6.59 4.79
CA TRP A 52 -11.89 7.88 4.22
C TRP A 52 -12.95 8.37 3.24
N PHE A 53 -13.19 9.68 3.23
CA PHE A 53 -14.14 10.28 2.29
C PHE A 53 -13.60 10.17 0.84
N SER A 54 -14.42 9.58 -0.06
CA SER A 54 -14.09 9.49 -1.49
C SER A 54 -12.73 8.84 -1.79
N VAL A 55 -12.46 7.68 -1.18
CA VAL A 55 -11.16 6.97 -1.26
C VAL A 55 -10.71 6.64 -2.67
N GLY A 56 -11.67 6.41 -3.58
CA GLY A 56 -11.38 6.12 -4.99
C GLY A 56 -10.57 7.20 -5.70
N THR A 57 -10.75 8.47 -5.33
CA THR A 57 -10.00 9.58 -5.96
C THR A 57 -8.53 9.65 -5.57
N ILE A 58 -8.12 8.88 -4.56
CA ILE A 58 -6.76 8.91 -4.02
C ILE A 58 -6.04 7.60 -4.29
N VAL A 59 -6.73 6.47 -4.06
CA VAL A 59 -6.10 5.15 -4.04
C VAL A 59 -6.10 4.48 -5.40
N THR A 60 -7.19 4.59 -6.18
CA THR A 60 -7.40 3.76 -7.38
C THR A 60 -7.02 4.47 -8.67
N TRP A 61 -6.14 3.81 -9.44
CA TRP A 61 -5.68 4.30 -10.73
C TRP A 61 -5.61 3.13 -11.72
N ALA A 62 -6.28 3.25 -12.86
CA ALA A 62 -6.24 2.24 -13.89
C ALA A 62 -6.27 2.87 -15.29
N GLU A 63 -5.64 2.20 -16.25
CA GLU A 63 -5.66 2.59 -17.63
C GLU A 63 -5.68 1.35 -18.53
N ALA A 64 -6.65 1.31 -19.44
CA ALA A 64 -6.85 0.18 -20.33
C ALA A 64 -5.59 -0.11 -21.17
N GLY A 65 -5.19 -1.39 -21.22
CA GLY A 65 -3.99 -1.83 -21.93
C GLY A 65 -2.65 -1.46 -21.27
N VAL A 66 -2.67 -0.76 -20.13
CA VAL A 66 -1.45 -0.31 -19.40
C VAL A 66 -1.28 -1.03 -18.10
N GLY A 67 -2.24 -0.88 -17.17
CA GLY A 67 -2.15 -1.48 -15.85
C GLY A 67 -3.09 -0.87 -14.83
N ALA A 68 -2.97 -1.34 -13.57
CA ALA A 68 -3.68 -0.78 -12.43
C ALA A 68 -2.73 -0.56 -11.24
N VAL A 69 -2.99 0.50 -10.48
CA VAL A 69 -2.17 0.95 -9.34
C VAL A 69 -3.08 1.25 -8.16
N ALA A 70 -2.70 0.78 -6.97
CA ALA A 70 -3.30 1.19 -5.70
C ALA A 70 -2.23 1.81 -4.81
N THR A 71 -2.42 3.07 -4.38
CA THR A 71 -1.53 3.78 -3.45
C THR A 71 -2.27 4.16 -2.19
N GLN A 72 -1.83 3.74 -1.02
CA GLN A 72 -2.54 3.87 0.24
C GLN A 72 -1.61 3.98 1.46
N SER A 73 -2.15 3.90 2.69
CA SER A 73 -1.51 4.24 3.97
C SER A 73 -1.30 5.76 4.05
N PHE A 74 -0.12 6.28 4.36
CA PHE A 74 0.19 7.68 4.03
C PHE A 74 0.33 7.76 2.52
N ALA A 75 -0.80 7.89 1.82
CA ALA A 75 -0.84 7.78 0.37
C ALA A 75 -0.04 8.92 -0.31
N ASN A 76 0.66 8.57 -1.38
CA ASN A 76 1.16 9.54 -2.34
C ASN A 76 0.34 9.40 -3.63
N PRO A 77 -0.66 10.27 -3.88
CA PRO A 77 -1.51 10.15 -5.06
C PRO A 77 -0.75 10.24 -6.39
N ALA A 78 0.44 10.87 -6.41
CA ALA A 78 1.28 10.94 -7.61
C ALA A 78 1.77 9.56 -8.08
N PHE A 79 1.86 8.57 -7.18
CA PHE A 79 2.25 7.21 -7.55
C PHE A 79 1.29 6.53 -8.54
N GLY A 80 0.02 6.93 -8.57
CA GLY A 80 -0.95 6.46 -9.56
C GLY A 80 -0.56 6.83 -10.98
N PRO A 81 -0.63 8.12 -11.36
CA PRO A 81 -0.29 8.56 -12.71
C PRO A 81 1.18 8.31 -13.07
N GLU A 82 2.12 8.45 -12.14
CA GLU A 82 3.54 8.16 -12.39
C GLU A 82 3.78 6.67 -12.63
N GLY A 83 3.11 5.79 -11.87
CA GLY A 83 3.17 4.35 -12.06
C GLY A 83 2.64 3.94 -13.45
N LEU A 84 1.48 4.45 -13.84
CA LEU A 84 0.92 4.22 -15.18
C LEU A 84 1.85 4.77 -16.28
N ALA A 85 2.47 5.93 -16.09
CA ALA A 85 3.42 6.49 -17.06
C ALA A 85 4.68 5.61 -17.21
N LEU A 86 5.18 5.04 -16.11
CA LEU A 86 6.28 4.09 -16.15
C LEU A 86 5.90 2.80 -16.89
N LEU A 87 4.71 2.26 -16.65
CA LEU A 87 4.21 1.10 -17.39
C LEU A 87 4.08 1.38 -18.89
N LYS A 88 3.57 2.55 -19.28
CA LYS A 88 3.53 2.99 -20.69
C LYS A 88 4.91 3.09 -21.33
N SER A 89 5.95 3.35 -20.54
CA SER A 89 7.33 3.38 -21.02
C SER A 89 8.00 1.99 -20.99
N ASP A 90 7.21 0.92 -21.06
CA ASP A 90 7.65 -0.49 -21.09
C ASP A 90 8.40 -0.96 -19.83
N LYS A 91 8.19 -0.30 -18.69
CA LYS A 91 8.68 -0.84 -17.42
C LYS A 91 7.72 -1.92 -16.92
N THR A 92 8.26 -3.00 -16.36
CA THR A 92 7.45 -3.98 -15.64
C THR A 92 6.92 -3.38 -14.33
N ALA A 93 5.85 -3.96 -13.78
CA ALA A 93 5.31 -3.56 -12.47
C ALA A 93 6.40 -3.45 -11.40
N GLN A 94 7.30 -4.44 -11.32
CA GLN A 94 8.42 -4.43 -10.36
C GLN A 94 9.39 -3.26 -10.58
N LYS A 95 9.71 -2.96 -11.85
CA LYS A 95 10.63 -1.85 -12.15
C LYS A 95 9.99 -0.49 -11.86
N ALA A 96 8.70 -0.35 -12.18
CA ALA A 96 7.93 0.85 -11.87
C ALA A 96 7.87 1.09 -10.35
N LEU A 97 7.49 0.06 -9.58
CA LEU A 97 7.45 0.12 -8.12
C LEU A 97 8.81 0.53 -7.54
N ASN A 98 9.91 -0.11 -7.96
CA ASN A 98 11.24 0.18 -7.44
C ASN A 98 11.66 1.63 -7.70
N LEU A 99 11.32 2.20 -8.87
CA LEU A 99 11.63 3.59 -9.19
C LEU A 99 10.85 4.57 -8.32
N LEU A 100 9.53 4.33 -8.11
CA LEU A 100 8.69 5.17 -7.28
C LEU A 100 9.13 5.16 -5.82
N ILE A 101 9.39 3.99 -5.26
CA ILE A 101 9.82 3.83 -3.86
C ILE A 101 11.23 4.40 -3.64
N ALA A 102 12.14 4.25 -4.60
CA ALA A 102 13.50 4.80 -4.48
C ALA A 102 13.52 6.34 -4.48
N ALA A 103 12.57 6.98 -5.16
CA ALA A 103 12.45 8.44 -5.26
C ALA A 103 11.67 9.08 -4.09
N ASP A 104 11.04 8.29 -3.21
CA ASP A 104 10.21 8.80 -2.11
C ASP A 104 10.90 8.60 -0.75
N ASP A 105 11.30 9.67 -0.11
CA ASP A 105 11.85 9.63 1.25
C ASP A 105 10.84 9.14 2.30
N GLY A 106 9.55 9.24 2.00
CA GLY A 106 8.44 8.75 2.82
C GLY A 106 8.07 7.29 2.61
N ARG A 107 8.79 6.53 1.79
CA ARG A 107 8.48 5.15 1.38
C ARG A 107 8.17 4.19 2.52
N ASP A 108 8.78 4.39 3.70
CA ASP A 108 8.54 3.53 4.87
C ASP A 108 7.09 3.57 5.38
N PHE A 109 6.36 4.63 5.06
CA PHE A 109 4.97 4.83 5.44
C PHE A 109 3.98 4.55 4.29
N ARG A 110 4.47 4.19 3.09
CA ARG A 110 3.63 3.95 1.91
C ARG A 110 3.23 2.49 1.80
N GLN A 111 2.05 2.29 1.19
CA GLN A 111 1.66 0.98 0.69
C GLN A 111 1.23 1.13 -0.76
N LEU A 112 1.87 0.39 -1.66
CA LEU A 112 1.74 0.53 -3.10
C LEU A 112 1.63 -0.84 -3.75
N ALA A 113 0.68 -1.02 -4.66
CA ALA A 113 0.56 -2.21 -5.49
C ALA A 113 0.36 -1.82 -6.96
N ILE A 114 0.98 -2.58 -7.86
CA ILE A 114 0.95 -2.37 -9.30
C ILE A 114 0.75 -3.70 -9.99
N VAL A 115 -0.17 -3.76 -10.96
CA VAL A 115 -0.26 -4.84 -11.96
C VAL A 115 -0.10 -4.23 -13.35
N ASP A 116 0.73 -4.83 -14.20
CA ASP A 116 0.91 -4.39 -15.59
C ASP A 116 0.04 -5.20 -16.57
N SER A 117 -0.01 -4.75 -17.82
CA SER A 117 -0.82 -5.40 -18.87
C SER A 117 -0.39 -6.83 -19.23
N LYS A 118 0.79 -7.25 -18.78
CA LYS A 118 1.29 -8.63 -18.94
C LYS A 118 0.97 -9.51 -17.74
N GLY A 119 0.36 -8.95 -16.69
CA GLY A 119 0.03 -9.64 -15.44
C GLY A 119 1.18 -9.73 -14.44
N ASN A 120 2.30 -9.02 -14.67
CA ASN A 120 3.32 -8.91 -13.63
C ASN A 120 2.79 -8.03 -12.49
N VAL A 121 3.07 -8.45 -11.26
CA VAL A 121 2.59 -7.79 -10.04
C VAL A 121 3.76 -7.39 -9.17
N ALA A 122 3.68 -6.23 -8.57
CA ALA A 122 4.64 -5.77 -7.57
C ALA A 122 3.94 -5.03 -6.44
N THR A 123 4.37 -5.27 -5.20
CA THR A 123 3.75 -4.66 -4.03
C THR A 123 4.80 -4.26 -3.00
N TRP A 124 4.55 -3.15 -2.35
CA TRP A 124 5.32 -2.62 -1.23
C TRP A 124 4.41 -2.31 -0.06
N THR A 125 4.75 -2.83 1.13
CA THR A 125 4.21 -2.38 2.40
C THR A 125 5.39 -1.86 3.22
N GLY A 126 5.43 -0.56 3.42
CA GLY A 126 6.50 0.09 4.17
C GLY A 126 6.51 -0.35 5.64
N PRO A 127 7.70 -0.49 6.25
CA PRO A 127 7.84 -1.01 7.61
C PRO A 127 7.21 -0.11 8.70
N LYS A 128 6.83 1.12 8.35
CA LYS A 128 6.15 2.08 9.22
C LYS A 128 4.68 2.28 8.86
N CYS A 129 4.10 1.45 7.99
CA CYS A 129 2.65 1.39 7.83
C CYS A 129 2.00 1.04 9.17
N ILE A 130 0.87 1.69 9.48
CA ILE A 130 0.18 1.45 10.76
C ILE A 130 -0.37 0.02 10.77
N ALA A 131 -0.07 -0.72 11.82
CA ALA A 131 -0.47 -2.12 11.99
C ALA A 131 -2.01 -2.25 12.25
N ASP A 132 -2.63 -3.40 11.96
CA ASP A 132 -2.00 -4.47 11.21
C ASP A 132 -1.91 -4.08 9.73
N ALA A 133 -0.75 -4.31 9.13
CA ALA A 133 -0.50 -3.97 7.74
C ALA A 133 0.28 -5.09 7.04
N GLY A 134 -0.13 -5.40 5.80
CA GLY A 134 0.50 -6.45 5.02
C GLY A 134 -0.09 -6.58 3.61
N HIS A 135 0.46 -7.52 2.84
CA HIS A 135 -0.02 -7.83 1.50
C HIS A 135 0.22 -9.29 1.15
N ILE A 136 -0.49 -9.77 0.15
CA ILE A 136 -0.22 -11.03 -0.53
C ILE A 136 -0.27 -10.78 -2.03
N THR A 137 0.80 -11.18 -2.73
CA THR A 137 0.82 -11.26 -4.17
C THR A 137 0.46 -12.66 -4.62
N GLY A 138 -0.28 -12.76 -5.70
CA GLY A 138 -0.61 -13.99 -6.38
C GLY A 138 -0.41 -13.86 -7.88
N GLU A 139 -0.89 -14.84 -8.63
CA GLU A 139 -0.85 -14.79 -10.08
C GLU A 139 -1.78 -13.67 -10.57
N GLN A 140 -1.19 -12.63 -11.17
CA GLN A 140 -1.85 -11.47 -11.74
C GLN A 140 -2.70 -10.63 -10.77
N PHE A 141 -2.48 -10.73 -9.45
CA PHE A 141 -3.14 -9.87 -8.47
C PHE A 141 -2.29 -9.58 -7.24
N SER A 142 -2.62 -8.52 -6.54
CA SER A 142 -2.16 -8.23 -5.18
C SER A 142 -3.31 -7.69 -4.33
N VAL A 143 -3.40 -8.21 -3.11
CA VAL A 143 -4.24 -7.65 -2.04
C VAL A 143 -3.33 -7.04 -0.98
N GLN A 144 -3.71 -5.90 -0.47
CA GLN A 144 -2.96 -5.16 0.54
C GLN A 144 -3.89 -4.44 1.50
N ALA A 145 -3.45 -4.32 2.76
CA ALA A 145 -4.22 -3.67 3.81
C ALA A 145 -3.31 -3.00 4.84
N ASN A 146 -3.79 -1.96 5.50
CA ASN A 146 -3.11 -1.27 6.59
C ASN A 146 -4.12 -0.71 7.60
N MET A 147 -3.74 -0.64 8.89
CA MET A 147 -4.57 -0.26 10.02
C MET A 147 -5.83 -1.17 10.14
N MET A 148 -5.62 -2.45 10.01
CA MET A 148 -6.68 -3.44 10.10
C MET A 148 -6.89 -3.92 11.54
N LEU A 149 -8.04 -4.57 11.77
CA LEU A 149 -8.35 -5.16 13.07
C LEU A 149 -7.39 -6.31 13.43
N ASN A 150 -6.85 -7.00 12.43
CA ASN A 150 -5.94 -8.13 12.58
C ASN A 150 -5.25 -8.51 11.25
N ASP A 151 -4.28 -9.40 11.32
CA ASP A 151 -3.47 -9.88 10.18
C ASP A 151 -4.16 -10.92 9.28
N ARG A 152 -5.41 -11.30 9.55
CA ARG A 152 -6.19 -12.24 8.72
C ARG A 152 -6.88 -11.57 7.53
N ILE A 153 -6.86 -10.25 7.45
CA ILE A 153 -7.60 -9.47 6.44
C ILE A 153 -7.10 -9.80 5.03
N TRP A 154 -5.82 -9.58 4.73
CA TRP A 154 -5.27 -9.83 3.40
C TRP A 154 -5.22 -11.33 3.02
N PRO A 155 -5.01 -12.30 3.92
CA PRO A 155 -5.25 -13.71 3.61
C PRO A 155 -6.69 -14.02 3.20
N ALA A 156 -7.69 -13.45 3.88
CA ALA A 156 -9.11 -13.63 3.54
C ALA A 156 -9.41 -13.05 2.14
N MET A 157 -8.91 -11.85 1.84
CA MET A 157 -9.03 -11.22 0.52
C MET A 157 -8.43 -12.08 -0.59
N ALA A 158 -7.20 -12.56 -0.38
CA ALA A 158 -6.50 -13.37 -1.37
C ALA A 158 -7.22 -14.71 -1.64
N LYS A 159 -7.79 -15.31 -0.61
CA LYS A 159 -8.58 -16.53 -0.74
C LYS A 159 -9.86 -16.24 -1.54
N ALA A 160 -10.65 -15.26 -1.13
CA ALA A 160 -11.90 -14.91 -1.80
C ALA A 160 -11.71 -14.55 -3.28
N TYR A 161 -10.65 -13.80 -3.62
CA TYR A 161 -10.33 -13.49 -5.01
C TYR A 161 -10.01 -14.72 -5.85
N ARG A 162 -9.24 -15.69 -5.30
CA ARG A 162 -8.87 -16.92 -6.02
C ARG A 162 -10.05 -17.89 -6.21
N GLU A 163 -10.93 -17.97 -5.22
CA GLU A 163 -12.06 -18.89 -5.18
C GLU A 163 -13.34 -18.24 -5.76
N GLY A 164 -13.33 -16.94 -5.97
CA GLY A 164 -14.48 -16.17 -6.46
C GLY A 164 -14.83 -16.54 -7.89
N GLU A 165 -16.14 -16.60 -8.15
CA GLU A 165 -16.74 -16.81 -9.46
C GLU A 165 -17.20 -15.47 -10.06
N GLY A 166 -17.60 -15.47 -11.34
CA GLY A 166 -18.05 -14.30 -12.05
C GLY A 166 -16.94 -13.58 -12.82
N ASP A 167 -17.22 -12.34 -13.20
CA ASP A 167 -16.25 -11.50 -13.90
C ASP A 167 -15.19 -10.89 -12.96
N LEU A 168 -14.31 -10.06 -13.49
CA LEU A 168 -13.26 -9.45 -12.69
C LEU A 168 -13.85 -8.56 -11.57
N ALA A 169 -14.92 -7.81 -11.86
CA ALA A 169 -15.54 -6.92 -10.89
C ALA A 169 -16.16 -7.70 -9.71
N ASP A 170 -16.88 -8.79 -9.99
CA ASP A 170 -17.44 -9.67 -8.96
C ASP A 170 -16.34 -10.21 -8.02
N ARG A 171 -15.24 -10.66 -8.57
CA ARG A 171 -14.10 -11.21 -7.81
C ARG A 171 -13.38 -10.14 -7.00
N LEU A 172 -13.26 -8.92 -7.51
CA LEU A 172 -12.70 -7.78 -6.78
C LEU A 172 -13.61 -7.40 -5.59
N ILE A 173 -14.93 -7.37 -5.79
CA ILE A 173 -15.90 -7.10 -4.73
C ILE A 173 -15.85 -8.20 -3.67
N ALA A 174 -15.85 -9.46 -4.06
CA ALA A 174 -15.75 -10.60 -3.13
C ALA A 174 -14.50 -10.51 -2.22
N ALA A 175 -13.36 -10.02 -2.78
CA ALA A 175 -12.17 -9.77 -1.98
C ALA A 175 -12.38 -8.67 -0.92
N LEU A 176 -13.07 -7.56 -1.27
CA LEU A 176 -13.35 -6.48 -0.32
C LEU A 176 -14.36 -6.93 0.75
N GLU A 177 -15.38 -7.70 0.39
CA GLU A 177 -16.36 -8.26 1.33
C GLU A 177 -15.67 -9.20 2.33
N ALA A 178 -14.81 -10.09 1.85
CA ALA A 178 -14.04 -10.99 2.71
C ALA A 178 -13.11 -10.24 3.68
N ALA A 179 -12.53 -9.11 3.26
CA ALA A 179 -11.77 -8.24 4.15
C ALA A 179 -12.66 -7.68 5.27
N GLN A 180 -13.84 -7.21 4.91
CA GLN A 180 -14.80 -6.64 5.87
C GLN A 180 -15.28 -7.70 6.86
N ASP A 181 -15.60 -8.91 6.40
CA ASP A 181 -16.06 -10.02 7.24
C ASP A 181 -14.96 -10.52 8.19
N ALA A 182 -13.70 -10.43 7.78
CA ALA A 182 -12.54 -10.73 8.62
C ALA A 182 -12.24 -9.67 9.68
N GLY A 183 -12.95 -8.54 9.67
CA GLY A 183 -12.86 -7.45 10.64
C GLY A 183 -12.64 -6.06 10.06
N GLY A 184 -12.06 -5.97 8.86
CA GLY A 184 -11.91 -4.71 8.13
C GLY A 184 -11.04 -3.65 8.81
N ASP A 185 -11.30 -2.40 8.47
CA ASP A 185 -10.68 -1.20 9.07
C ASP A 185 -11.19 -1.00 10.50
N ILE A 186 -10.26 -0.82 11.45
CA ILE A 186 -10.59 -0.65 12.89
C ILE A 186 -11.52 0.55 13.17
N ARG A 187 -11.63 1.49 12.26
CA ARG A 187 -12.49 2.68 12.39
C ARG A 187 -13.87 2.50 11.75
N GLY A 188 -14.06 1.46 10.95
CA GLY A 188 -15.29 1.18 10.22
C GLY A 188 -15.23 1.49 8.72
N LYS A 189 -16.40 1.71 8.12
CA LYS A 189 -16.60 1.90 6.67
C LYS A 189 -17.05 3.32 6.35
N GLN A 190 -16.53 3.92 5.28
CA GLN A 190 -17.00 5.23 4.82
C GLN A 190 -17.18 5.30 3.31
N SER A 191 -16.21 4.84 2.50
CA SER A 191 -16.33 4.80 1.06
C SER A 191 -15.64 3.60 0.45
N ALA A 192 -16.09 3.21 -0.74
CA ALA A 192 -15.48 2.19 -1.58
C ALA A 192 -15.49 2.65 -3.03
N ALA A 193 -14.61 2.08 -3.84
CA ALA A 193 -14.56 2.30 -5.29
C ALA A 193 -14.01 1.07 -6.00
N ILE A 194 -14.42 0.93 -7.26
CA ILE A 194 -13.91 -0.05 -8.21
C ILE A 194 -13.71 0.62 -9.56
#